data_d87137700f85b3be0dca60ba3cff8f34
#
_entry.id   d87137700f85b3be0dca60ba3cff8f34
#
_cell.length_a   1.000
_cell.length_b   1.000
_cell.length_c   1.000
_cell.angle_alpha   90.00
_cell.angle_beta   90.00
_cell.angle_gamma   90.00
#
_symmetry.space_group_name_H-M   'P 1'
#
loop_
_entity.id
_entity.type
_entity.pdbx_description
1 polymer ?
#
loop_
_entity_poly.entity_id
_entity_poly.type
_entity_poly.pdbx_seq_one_letter_code
_entity_poly.pdbx_strand_id
1 'polypeptide(L)'
;MRYLMGVDGGGSKTYTVITDEYGNKVGEGLSGRGNHQVEGIQFAMKNIKESIDIALASAVLQYEDISFTQFGLAGADREKDFAILRPALSTLPLRSWDVVCDTFEGLRIGSKNNVGIVLVCGSGTNAAGRNKEGRVVQIGGMGYLYGDAAGGIYLARETFRSAVRSWEQREIPSILTEKVSRFFGFQTMEQLVNDFLDQDIYEVPGELTIVLHEAAAVGDQLAIQLLMKTGEELGIAANAVIKSLGSFESDNIPVVLIGSILQKGRNQHLIQSLTAKIESENYTISVIIPDIEPVYGSILLAMDHLSIKTTEEMYQKFRDERRT
;
A
#
# COMPACT_ATOMS: atom_id res chain seq x y z
N MET A 1 20.59 -21.13 -15.40
CA MET A 1 20.09 -20.35 -14.25
C MET A 1 19.17 -19.27 -14.81
N ARG A 2 17.96 -19.13 -14.30
CA ARG A 2 17.01 -18.10 -14.74
C ARG A 2 17.04 -16.96 -13.73
N TYR A 3 17.12 -15.74 -14.22
CA TYR A 3 17.02 -14.55 -13.40
C TYR A 3 15.64 -13.90 -13.60
N LEU A 4 15.05 -13.45 -12.50
CA LEU A 4 13.76 -12.78 -12.45
C LEU A 4 13.95 -11.37 -11.88
N MET A 5 13.22 -10.42 -12.42
CA MET A 5 13.25 -9.04 -11.99
C MET A 5 11.87 -8.64 -11.48
N GLY A 6 11.81 -8.06 -10.29
CA GLY A 6 10.63 -7.40 -9.75
C GLY A 6 10.88 -5.90 -9.67
N VAL A 7 9.89 -5.11 -10.06
CA VAL A 7 9.95 -3.64 -10.02
C VAL A 7 8.71 -3.13 -9.30
N ASP A 8 8.89 -2.58 -8.09
CA ASP A 8 7.86 -1.88 -7.32
C ASP A 8 8.00 -0.36 -7.55
N GLY A 9 7.10 0.21 -8.34
CA GLY A 9 7.09 1.63 -8.69
C GLY A 9 6.00 2.40 -7.95
N GLY A 10 6.34 2.94 -6.79
CA GLY A 10 5.42 3.64 -5.91
C GLY A 10 5.36 5.15 -6.07
N GLY A 11 4.53 5.79 -5.23
CA GLY A 11 4.41 7.26 -5.16
C GLY A 11 5.58 7.99 -4.49
N SER A 12 6.55 7.27 -3.91
CA SER A 12 7.71 7.85 -3.22
C SER A 12 9.04 7.39 -3.78
N LYS A 13 9.13 6.15 -4.24
CA LYS A 13 10.36 5.53 -4.76
C LYS A 13 10.00 4.48 -5.81
N THR A 14 11.00 4.07 -6.60
CA THR A 14 10.97 2.84 -7.42
C THR A 14 12.07 1.92 -6.90
N TYR A 15 11.70 0.69 -6.60
CA TYR A 15 12.63 -0.32 -6.10
C TYR A 15 12.62 -1.55 -7.01
N THR A 16 13.79 -1.91 -7.52
CA THR A 16 13.98 -3.08 -8.37
C THR A 16 14.82 -4.11 -7.65
N VAL A 17 14.40 -5.36 -7.69
CA VAL A 17 15.14 -6.51 -7.16
C VAL A 17 15.31 -7.55 -8.28
N ILE A 18 16.48 -8.15 -8.35
CA ILE A 18 16.77 -9.30 -9.21
C ILE A 18 17.07 -10.50 -8.34
N THR A 19 16.39 -11.62 -8.62
CA THR A 19 16.66 -12.90 -7.96
C THR A 19 16.98 -13.98 -8.97
N ASP A 20 17.64 -15.05 -8.53
CA ASP A 20 17.65 -16.30 -9.26
C ASP A 20 16.33 -17.07 -9.09
N GLU A 21 16.17 -18.18 -9.79
CA GLU A 21 15.01 -19.08 -9.71
C GLU A 21 14.81 -19.78 -8.36
N TYR A 22 15.78 -19.66 -7.44
CA TYR A 22 15.76 -20.18 -6.07
C TYR A 22 15.47 -19.09 -5.02
N GLY A 23 15.17 -17.86 -5.47
CA GLY A 23 14.85 -16.73 -4.61
C GLY A 23 16.07 -16.06 -3.94
N ASN A 24 17.30 -16.35 -4.39
CA ASN A 24 18.46 -15.64 -3.89
C ASN A 24 18.54 -14.27 -4.58
N LYS A 25 18.60 -13.20 -3.80
CA LYS A 25 18.82 -11.85 -4.34
C LYS A 25 20.24 -11.76 -4.93
N VAL A 26 20.31 -11.29 -6.16
CA VAL A 26 21.59 -11.11 -6.88
C VAL A 26 21.87 -9.64 -7.23
N GLY A 27 20.84 -8.80 -7.23
CA GLY A 27 20.98 -7.37 -7.46
C GLY A 27 19.78 -6.58 -6.99
N GLU A 28 19.99 -5.29 -6.74
CA GLU A 28 18.95 -4.36 -6.38
C GLU A 28 19.26 -2.94 -6.85
N GLY A 29 18.23 -2.13 -7.06
CA GLY A 29 18.34 -0.74 -7.46
C GLY A 29 17.21 0.11 -6.92
N LEU A 30 17.53 1.32 -6.49
CA LEU A 30 16.60 2.28 -5.94
C LEU A 30 16.69 3.59 -6.71
N SER A 31 15.54 4.19 -7.04
CA SER A 31 15.44 5.49 -7.69
C SER A 31 14.23 6.28 -7.22
N GLY A 32 13.90 7.38 -7.90
CA GLY A 32 12.76 8.24 -7.60
C GLY A 32 11.40 7.59 -7.85
N ARG A 33 10.35 8.40 -7.81
CA ARG A 33 8.94 7.98 -7.93
C ARG A 33 8.64 7.29 -9.25
N GLY A 34 7.91 6.17 -9.19
CA GLY A 34 7.48 5.38 -10.36
C GLY A 34 6.02 5.57 -10.76
N ASN A 35 5.23 6.34 -10.01
CA ASN A 35 3.83 6.56 -10.32
C ASN A 35 3.66 7.64 -11.40
N HIS A 36 3.19 7.23 -12.59
CA HIS A 36 2.97 8.11 -13.75
C HIS A 36 1.85 9.14 -13.56
N GLN A 37 0.92 8.91 -12.65
CA GLN A 37 -0.20 9.83 -12.38
C GLN A 37 0.25 11.09 -11.62
N VAL A 38 1.40 11.05 -10.94
CA VAL A 38 1.91 12.16 -10.13
C VAL A 38 2.74 13.15 -10.97
N GLU A 39 3.72 12.64 -11.72
CA GLU A 39 4.69 13.47 -12.45
C GLU A 39 4.74 13.18 -13.96
N GLY A 40 3.82 12.36 -14.44
CA GLY A 40 3.72 11.97 -15.84
C GLY A 40 4.59 10.77 -16.23
N ILE A 41 4.25 10.19 -17.39
CA ILE A 41 4.85 8.92 -17.84
C ILE A 41 6.36 9.02 -18.10
N GLN A 42 6.84 10.15 -18.64
CA GLN A 42 8.26 10.32 -18.97
C GLN A 42 9.14 10.30 -17.71
N PHE A 43 8.67 10.96 -16.65
CA PHE A 43 9.38 11.00 -15.38
C PHE A 43 9.36 9.64 -14.68
N ALA A 44 8.20 8.98 -14.65
CA ALA A 44 8.08 7.63 -14.10
C ALA A 44 9.01 6.64 -14.84
N MET A 45 9.01 6.66 -16.17
CA MET A 45 9.87 5.79 -16.97
C MET A 45 11.38 6.05 -16.78
N LYS A 46 11.77 7.32 -16.58
CA LYS A 46 13.16 7.64 -16.23
C LYS A 46 13.56 6.94 -14.94
N ASN A 47 12.76 7.05 -13.88
CA ASN A 47 13.04 6.44 -12.59
C ASN A 47 12.99 4.91 -12.65
N ILE A 48 11.98 4.34 -13.32
CA ILE A 48 11.88 2.89 -13.54
C ILE A 48 13.15 2.37 -14.23
N LYS A 49 13.55 2.99 -15.33
CA LYS A 49 14.78 2.59 -16.05
C LYS A 49 16.02 2.73 -15.17
N GLU A 50 16.16 3.83 -14.45
CA GLU A 50 17.30 4.07 -13.55
C GLU A 50 17.40 3.00 -12.46
N SER A 51 16.27 2.62 -11.82
CA SER A 51 16.30 1.57 -10.80
C SER A 51 16.66 0.21 -11.39
N ILE A 52 16.21 -0.10 -12.61
CA ILE A 52 16.59 -1.32 -13.34
C ILE A 52 18.08 -1.32 -13.68
N ASP A 53 18.60 -0.21 -14.23
CA ASP A 53 20.01 -0.10 -14.62
C ASP A 53 20.93 -0.28 -13.40
N ILE A 54 20.57 0.30 -12.24
CA ILE A 54 21.29 0.11 -10.98
C ILE A 54 21.25 -1.37 -10.54
N ALA A 55 20.08 -2.00 -10.59
CA ALA A 55 19.92 -3.41 -10.20
C ALA A 55 20.74 -4.35 -11.08
N LEU A 56 20.73 -4.14 -12.40
CA LEU A 56 21.52 -4.91 -13.36
C LEU A 56 23.02 -4.73 -13.12
N ALA A 57 23.46 -3.49 -12.90
CA ALA A 57 24.86 -3.19 -12.60
C ALA A 57 25.33 -3.85 -11.30
N SER A 58 24.49 -3.84 -10.24
CA SER A 58 24.81 -4.48 -8.97
C SER A 58 24.91 -6.01 -9.07
N ALA A 59 24.11 -6.62 -9.97
CA ALA A 59 24.12 -8.05 -10.27
C ALA A 59 25.22 -8.47 -11.28
N VAL A 60 25.87 -7.51 -11.95
CA VAL A 60 26.78 -7.76 -13.10
C VAL A 60 26.04 -8.52 -14.23
N LEU A 61 24.77 -8.16 -14.47
CA LEU A 61 23.89 -8.73 -15.49
C LEU A 61 23.52 -7.69 -16.54
N GLN A 62 23.01 -8.19 -17.69
CA GLN A 62 22.45 -7.38 -18.76
C GLN A 62 20.93 -7.65 -18.88
N TYR A 63 20.23 -6.81 -19.62
CA TYR A 63 18.78 -6.98 -19.87
C TYR A 63 18.44 -8.36 -20.47
N GLU A 64 19.30 -8.88 -21.33
CA GLU A 64 19.14 -10.17 -22.01
C GLU A 64 19.23 -11.37 -21.07
N ASP A 65 19.84 -11.21 -19.89
CA ASP A 65 19.98 -12.27 -18.89
C ASP A 65 18.68 -12.48 -18.11
N ILE A 66 17.78 -11.48 -18.11
CA ILE A 66 16.52 -11.51 -17.37
C ILE A 66 15.49 -12.35 -18.13
N SER A 67 15.03 -13.41 -17.50
CA SER A 67 14.03 -14.32 -18.06
C SER A 67 12.63 -13.74 -18.06
N PHE A 68 12.26 -12.99 -17.03
CA PHE A 68 10.98 -12.33 -16.90
C PHE A 68 11.07 -11.14 -15.94
N THR A 69 10.40 -10.04 -16.29
CA THR A 69 10.26 -8.86 -15.44
C THR A 69 8.78 -8.64 -15.08
N GLN A 70 8.48 -8.57 -13.80
CA GLN A 70 7.17 -8.16 -13.31
C GLN A 70 7.23 -6.74 -12.78
N PHE A 71 6.36 -5.89 -13.27
CA PHE A 71 6.13 -4.55 -12.76
C PHE A 71 4.89 -4.53 -11.87
N GLY A 72 5.02 -4.01 -10.65
CA GLY A 72 3.92 -3.57 -9.79
C GLY A 72 3.98 -2.06 -9.69
N LEU A 73 3.03 -1.38 -10.32
CA LEU A 73 3.09 0.07 -10.45
C LEU A 73 1.87 0.74 -9.83
N ALA A 74 2.12 1.65 -8.89
CA ALA A 74 1.08 2.53 -8.37
C ALA A 74 0.49 3.36 -9.53
N GLY A 75 -0.84 3.47 -9.54
CA GLY A 75 -1.57 4.14 -10.62
C GLY A 75 -1.82 3.27 -11.86
N ALA A 76 -1.45 1.99 -11.86
CA ALA A 76 -1.85 1.03 -12.88
C ALA A 76 -3.23 0.45 -12.57
N ASP A 77 -4.26 1.29 -12.54
CA ASP A 77 -5.56 0.96 -11.97
C ASP A 77 -6.64 0.73 -13.04
N ARG A 78 -6.60 1.45 -14.15
CA ARG A 78 -7.66 1.47 -15.16
C ARG A 78 -7.10 1.15 -16.55
N GLU A 79 -7.96 0.74 -17.46
CA GLU A 79 -7.59 0.50 -18.87
C GLU A 79 -6.82 1.69 -19.49
N LYS A 80 -7.20 2.92 -19.14
CA LYS A 80 -6.50 4.12 -19.59
C LYS A 80 -5.05 4.17 -19.09
N ASP A 81 -4.80 3.74 -17.86
CA ASP A 81 -3.47 3.73 -17.25
C ASP A 81 -2.60 2.66 -17.92
N PHE A 82 -3.16 1.46 -18.15
CA PHE A 82 -2.48 0.41 -18.91
C PHE A 82 -2.19 0.81 -20.36
N ALA A 83 -3.10 1.55 -21.01
CA ALA A 83 -2.90 2.08 -22.37
C ALA A 83 -1.73 3.09 -22.44
N ILE A 84 -1.37 3.74 -21.34
CA ILE A 84 -0.21 4.62 -21.21
C ILE A 84 1.05 3.82 -20.84
N LEU A 85 0.94 2.94 -19.85
CA LEU A 85 2.09 2.22 -19.28
C LEU A 85 2.65 1.16 -20.22
N ARG A 86 1.80 0.33 -20.87
CA ARG A 86 2.28 -0.77 -21.73
C ARG A 86 3.15 -0.30 -22.90
N PRO A 87 2.76 0.72 -23.70
CA PRO A 87 3.64 1.26 -24.74
C PRO A 87 4.96 1.82 -24.18
N ALA A 88 4.93 2.48 -23.03
CA ALA A 88 6.13 3.06 -22.44
C ALA A 88 7.09 1.95 -21.94
N LEU A 89 6.58 0.95 -21.21
CA LEU A 89 7.38 -0.19 -20.74
C LEU A 89 7.96 -1.02 -21.90
N SER A 90 7.25 -1.13 -23.01
CA SER A 90 7.73 -1.85 -24.20
C SER A 90 8.97 -1.22 -24.86
N THR A 91 9.35 0.01 -24.48
CA THR A 91 10.58 0.65 -24.93
C THR A 91 11.84 0.11 -24.21
N LEU A 92 11.65 -0.57 -23.09
CA LEU A 92 12.76 -1.22 -22.37
C LEU A 92 13.18 -2.50 -23.12
N PRO A 93 14.48 -2.81 -23.21
CA PRO A 93 14.98 -3.97 -23.95
C PRO A 93 14.79 -5.28 -23.17
N LEU A 94 13.58 -5.50 -22.65
CA LEU A 94 13.19 -6.68 -21.88
C LEU A 94 12.58 -7.75 -22.80
N ARG A 95 12.96 -9.01 -22.61
CA ARG A 95 12.45 -10.12 -23.42
C ARG A 95 11.00 -10.47 -23.14
N SER A 96 10.64 -10.49 -21.87
CA SER A 96 9.31 -10.86 -21.40
C SER A 96 8.98 -10.11 -20.11
N TRP A 97 7.79 -9.55 -20.05
CA TRP A 97 7.34 -8.78 -18.88
C TRP A 97 5.83 -8.69 -18.80
N ASP A 98 5.34 -8.38 -17.60
CA ASP A 98 3.95 -7.97 -17.38
C ASP A 98 3.89 -6.84 -16.35
N VAL A 99 2.74 -6.16 -16.29
CA VAL A 99 2.46 -5.05 -15.39
C VAL A 99 1.12 -5.22 -14.69
N VAL A 100 1.13 -5.04 -13.38
CA VAL A 100 -0.06 -5.03 -12.51
C VAL A 100 -0.06 -3.77 -11.65
N CYS A 101 -1.20 -3.46 -11.01
CA CYS A 101 -1.21 -2.52 -9.90
C CYS A 101 -0.35 -3.06 -8.74
N ASP A 102 0.43 -2.18 -8.08
CA ASP A 102 1.26 -2.48 -6.91
C ASP A 102 0.48 -3.20 -5.78
N THR A 103 -0.82 -2.97 -5.71
CA THR A 103 -1.74 -3.64 -4.78
C THR A 103 -1.66 -5.17 -4.90
N PHE A 104 -1.47 -5.73 -6.11
CA PHE A 104 -1.38 -7.18 -6.33
C PHE A 104 -0.05 -7.80 -5.92
N GLU A 105 1.02 -7.01 -5.82
CA GLU A 105 2.25 -7.45 -5.15
C GLU A 105 1.97 -7.80 -3.70
N GLY A 106 1.26 -6.88 -2.99
CA GLY A 106 0.84 -7.11 -1.62
C GLY A 106 -0.02 -8.35 -1.45
N LEU A 107 -1.01 -8.55 -2.33
CA LEU A 107 -1.84 -9.75 -2.32
C LEU A 107 -0.98 -11.01 -2.45
N ARG A 108 -0.05 -11.03 -3.42
CA ARG A 108 0.77 -12.21 -3.68
C ARG A 108 1.74 -12.56 -2.55
N ILE A 109 2.25 -11.56 -1.82
CA ILE A 109 3.09 -11.79 -0.63
C ILE A 109 2.27 -12.45 0.48
N GLY A 110 1.08 -11.95 0.74
CA GLY A 110 0.24 -12.44 1.84
C GLY A 110 -0.53 -13.71 1.51
N SER A 111 -0.77 -14.01 0.22
CA SER A 111 -1.53 -15.17 -0.22
C SER A 111 -0.70 -16.05 -1.15
N LYS A 112 -0.37 -17.25 -0.67
CA LYS A 112 0.45 -18.22 -1.44
C LYS A 112 -0.17 -18.62 -2.78
N ASN A 113 -1.50 -18.61 -2.87
CA ASN A 113 -2.24 -18.98 -4.08
C ASN A 113 -2.62 -17.75 -4.93
N ASN A 114 -2.17 -16.56 -4.54
CA ASN A 114 -2.56 -15.29 -5.17
C ASN A 114 -4.10 -15.11 -5.26
N VAL A 115 -4.82 -15.59 -4.24
CA VAL A 115 -6.28 -15.53 -4.11
C VAL A 115 -6.62 -14.92 -2.75
N GLY A 116 -7.53 -13.95 -2.71
CA GLY A 116 -7.92 -13.25 -1.49
C GLY A 116 -8.17 -11.77 -1.73
N ILE A 117 -8.19 -11.04 -0.65
CA ILE A 117 -8.40 -9.59 -0.61
C ILE A 117 -7.10 -8.92 -0.15
N VAL A 118 -6.80 -7.77 -0.70
CA VAL A 118 -5.74 -6.90 -0.23
C VAL A 118 -6.31 -5.52 0.06
N LEU A 119 -5.97 -4.98 1.22
CA LEU A 119 -6.32 -3.64 1.65
C LEU A 119 -5.06 -2.82 1.80
N VAL A 120 -4.98 -1.75 1.07
CA VAL A 120 -3.90 -0.77 1.15
C VAL A 120 -4.36 0.38 2.03
N CYS A 121 -3.59 0.72 3.06
CA CYS A 121 -3.75 1.96 3.82
C CYS A 121 -2.36 2.54 4.11
N GLY A 122 -1.90 3.33 3.15
CA GLY A 122 -0.62 4.05 3.16
C GLY A 122 -0.86 5.56 3.19
N SER A 123 -0.30 6.33 2.27
CA SER A 123 -0.67 7.75 2.06
C SER A 123 -2.12 7.90 1.61
N GLY A 124 -2.57 7.03 0.71
CA GLY A 124 -3.96 6.82 0.31
C GLY A 124 -4.48 5.46 0.75
N THR A 125 -5.60 5.04 0.16
CA THR A 125 -6.24 3.75 0.40
C THR A 125 -6.62 3.08 -0.92
N ASN A 126 -6.68 1.74 -0.93
CA ASN A 126 -7.16 0.95 -2.05
C ASN A 126 -7.64 -0.41 -1.53
N ALA A 127 -8.60 -1.01 -2.21
CA ALA A 127 -9.05 -2.36 -1.92
C ALA A 127 -9.13 -3.16 -3.22
N ALA A 128 -8.49 -4.32 -3.27
CA ALA A 128 -8.54 -5.18 -4.43
C ALA A 128 -8.65 -6.65 -4.01
N GLY A 129 -8.99 -7.50 -4.95
CA GLY A 129 -9.03 -8.92 -4.70
C GLY A 129 -8.95 -9.73 -5.98
N ARG A 130 -8.62 -11.01 -5.81
CA ARG A 130 -8.57 -12.02 -6.86
C ARG A 130 -9.20 -13.30 -6.37
N ASN A 131 -10.10 -13.87 -7.16
CA ASN A 131 -10.74 -15.13 -6.86
C ASN A 131 -10.01 -16.34 -7.49
N LYS A 132 -10.49 -17.56 -7.22
CA LYS A 132 -9.89 -18.82 -7.72
C LYS A 132 -9.93 -18.93 -9.24
N GLU A 133 -10.92 -18.31 -9.90
CA GLU A 133 -11.05 -18.27 -11.36
C GLU A 133 -10.12 -17.22 -12.01
N GLY A 134 -9.35 -16.49 -11.21
CA GLY A 134 -8.44 -15.45 -11.67
C GLY A 134 -9.10 -14.10 -11.95
N ARG A 135 -10.40 -13.96 -11.66
CA ARG A 135 -11.10 -12.67 -11.79
C ARG A 135 -10.55 -11.69 -10.76
N VAL A 136 -10.30 -10.47 -11.20
CA VAL A 136 -9.76 -9.38 -10.42
C VAL A 136 -10.81 -8.28 -10.27
N VAL A 137 -10.89 -7.69 -9.09
CA VAL A 137 -11.70 -6.49 -8.80
C VAL A 137 -10.87 -5.55 -7.95
N GLN A 138 -10.99 -4.25 -8.25
CA GLN A 138 -10.42 -3.16 -7.46
C GLN A 138 -11.52 -2.15 -7.15
N ILE A 139 -11.56 -1.64 -5.92
CA ILE A 139 -12.54 -0.68 -5.43
C ILE A 139 -11.82 0.41 -4.63
N GLY A 140 -12.15 1.67 -4.90
CA GLY A 140 -11.49 2.82 -4.31
C GLY A 140 -10.11 3.10 -4.92
N GLY A 141 -9.29 3.84 -4.19
CA GLY A 141 -7.98 4.27 -4.65
C GLY A 141 -8.00 5.51 -5.55
N MET A 142 -9.14 6.20 -5.60
CA MET A 142 -9.36 7.37 -6.47
C MET A 142 -9.35 8.71 -5.71
N GLY A 143 -9.25 8.66 -4.38
CA GLY A 143 -9.23 9.83 -3.50
C GLY A 143 -10.57 10.18 -2.86
N TYR A 144 -10.51 11.08 -1.89
CA TYR A 144 -11.65 11.45 -1.02
C TYR A 144 -12.91 11.86 -1.79
N LEU A 145 -12.78 12.64 -2.88
CA LEU A 145 -13.90 13.08 -3.69
C LEU A 145 -14.71 11.91 -4.28
N TYR A 146 -14.04 10.77 -4.51
CA TYR A 146 -14.64 9.58 -5.10
C TYR A 146 -15.01 8.51 -4.07
N GLY A 147 -15.03 8.89 -2.79
CA GLY A 147 -15.55 8.03 -1.73
C GLY A 147 -14.50 7.37 -0.83
N ASP A 148 -13.20 7.60 -1.04
CA ASP A 148 -12.17 7.06 -0.18
C ASP A 148 -12.16 7.76 1.18
N ALA A 149 -12.32 7.01 2.27
CA ALA A 149 -12.35 7.53 3.64
C ALA A 149 -11.32 6.84 4.55
N ALA A 150 -10.15 6.53 4.00
CA ALA A 150 -9.00 5.97 4.71
C ALA A 150 -7.69 6.48 4.10
N GLY A 151 -6.56 6.08 4.68
CA GLY A 151 -5.23 6.53 4.26
C GLY A 151 -4.69 7.69 5.10
N GLY A 152 -3.36 7.87 5.07
CA GLY A 152 -2.66 8.81 5.93
C GLY A 152 -3.08 10.27 5.70
N ILE A 153 -3.29 10.67 4.45
CA ILE A 153 -3.72 12.05 4.14
C ILE A 153 -5.12 12.32 4.71
N TYR A 154 -6.06 11.38 4.54
CA TYR A 154 -7.40 11.48 5.12
C TYR A 154 -7.33 11.52 6.65
N LEU A 155 -6.60 10.57 7.26
CA LEU A 155 -6.46 10.50 8.71
C LEU A 155 -5.79 11.73 9.31
N ALA A 156 -4.78 12.30 8.66
CA ALA A 156 -4.15 13.53 9.12
C ALA A 156 -5.15 14.69 9.16
N ARG A 157 -5.95 14.85 8.11
CA ARG A 157 -7.03 15.86 8.07
C ARG A 157 -8.07 15.64 9.16
N GLU A 158 -8.56 14.41 9.34
CA GLU A 158 -9.54 14.09 10.38
C GLU A 158 -8.95 14.24 11.78
N THR A 159 -7.67 13.96 11.99
CA THR A 159 -6.97 14.22 13.25
C THR A 159 -6.95 15.71 13.58
N PHE A 160 -6.55 16.55 12.63
CA PHE A 160 -6.55 18.01 12.80
C PHE A 160 -7.96 18.55 13.08
N ARG A 161 -8.94 18.16 12.24
CA ARG A 161 -10.34 18.57 12.39
C ARG A 161 -10.91 18.16 13.75
N SER A 162 -10.66 16.95 14.19
CA SER A 162 -11.15 16.44 15.47
C SER A 162 -10.49 17.14 16.66
N ALA A 163 -9.19 17.47 16.56
CA ALA A 163 -8.50 18.27 17.57
C ALA A 163 -9.11 19.68 17.71
N VAL A 164 -9.38 20.36 16.59
CA VAL A 164 -10.06 21.67 16.57
C VAL A 164 -11.47 21.55 17.18
N ARG A 165 -12.27 20.55 16.77
CA ARG A 165 -13.62 20.32 17.27
C ARG A 165 -13.64 20.01 18.78
N SER A 166 -12.68 19.24 19.28
CA SER A 166 -12.51 18.96 20.71
C SER A 166 -12.16 20.24 21.48
N TRP A 167 -11.27 21.07 20.96
CA TRP A 167 -10.96 22.37 21.53
C TRP A 167 -12.18 23.29 21.63
N GLU A 168 -13.01 23.33 20.59
CA GLU A 168 -14.24 24.12 20.55
C GLU A 168 -15.44 23.44 21.26
N GLN A 169 -15.24 22.34 21.96
CA GLN A 169 -16.28 21.57 22.67
C GLN A 169 -17.39 21.01 21.75
N ARG A 170 -17.09 20.83 20.46
CA ARG A 170 -17.97 20.18 19.47
C ARG A 170 -17.71 18.68 19.33
N GLU A 171 -16.76 18.16 20.11
CA GLU A 171 -16.36 16.77 20.18
C GLU A 171 -15.99 16.43 21.61
N ILE A 172 -15.82 15.15 21.96
CA ILE A 172 -15.37 14.75 23.30
C ILE A 172 -13.97 15.34 23.60
N PRO A 173 -13.65 15.63 24.88
CA PRO A 173 -12.34 16.08 25.29
C PRO A 173 -11.24 15.10 24.87
N SER A 174 -10.14 15.62 24.33
CA SER A 174 -9.06 14.79 23.79
C SER A 174 -7.71 15.47 23.98
N ILE A 175 -6.66 14.66 24.20
CA ILE A 175 -5.27 15.12 24.21
C ILE A 175 -4.79 15.51 22.81
N LEU A 176 -5.53 15.20 21.78
CA LEU A 176 -5.22 15.65 20.43
C LEU A 176 -5.15 17.18 20.32
N THR A 177 -5.94 17.92 21.12
CA THR A 177 -5.87 19.39 21.17
C THR A 177 -4.47 19.89 21.50
N GLU A 178 -3.83 19.29 22.48
CA GLU A 178 -2.46 19.65 22.91
C GLU A 178 -1.41 19.06 21.97
N LYS A 179 -1.55 17.78 21.61
CA LYS A 179 -0.55 17.09 20.77
C LYS A 179 -0.46 17.67 19.36
N VAL A 180 -1.61 18.03 18.76
CA VAL A 180 -1.65 18.63 17.43
C VAL A 180 -1.05 20.04 17.43
N SER A 181 -1.40 20.89 18.39
CA SER A 181 -0.78 22.23 18.48
C SER A 181 0.75 22.12 18.65
N ARG A 182 1.23 21.22 19.50
CA ARG A 182 2.68 21.00 19.70
C ARG A 182 3.38 20.42 18.47
N PHE A 183 2.73 19.57 17.71
CA PHE A 183 3.29 19.03 16.46
C PHE A 183 3.65 20.15 15.48
N PHE A 184 2.83 21.21 15.42
CA PHE A 184 3.10 22.39 14.59
C PHE A 184 3.93 23.48 15.31
N GLY A 185 4.40 23.24 16.54
CA GLY A 185 5.25 24.18 17.30
C GLY A 185 4.50 25.25 18.07
N PHE A 186 3.19 25.14 18.22
CA PHE A 186 2.36 26.10 18.96
C PHE A 186 2.06 25.62 20.38
N GLN A 187 1.87 26.58 21.30
CA GLN A 187 1.53 26.29 22.70
C GLN A 187 0.04 25.95 22.89
N THR A 188 -0.82 26.54 22.08
CA THR A 188 -2.28 26.35 22.16
C THR A 188 -2.89 26.12 20.79
N MET A 189 -4.07 25.47 20.78
CA MET A 189 -4.85 25.26 19.54
C MET A 189 -5.33 26.60 18.95
N GLU A 190 -5.64 27.58 19.79
CA GLU A 190 -6.03 28.92 19.34
C GLU A 190 -4.91 29.59 18.52
N GLN A 191 -3.67 29.54 19.01
CA GLN A 191 -2.52 30.09 18.28
C GLN A 191 -2.33 29.38 16.93
N LEU A 192 -2.41 28.06 16.91
CA LEU A 192 -2.28 27.25 15.69
C LEU A 192 -3.36 27.60 14.66
N VAL A 193 -4.63 27.64 15.10
CA VAL A 193 -5.75 27.92 14.19
C VAL A 193 -5.67 29.33 13.61
N ASN A 194 -5.35 30.34 14.44
CA ASN A 194 -5.19 31.72 13.99
C ASN A 194 -4.05 31.84 12.97
N ASP A 195 -2.90 31.24 13.25
CA ASP A 195 -1.73 31.26 12.35
C ASP A 195 -2.05 30.61 11.01
N PHE A 196 -2.73 29.43 11.02
CA PHE A 196 -3.12 28.74 9.80
C PHE A 196 -4.11 29.55 8.95
N LEU A 197 -5.08 30.21 9.60
CA LEU A 197 -6.05 31.08 8.92
C LEU A 197 -5.37 32.32 8.33
N ASP A 198 -4.44 32.94 9.08
CA ASP A 198 -3.71 34.13 8.63
C ASP A 198 -2.77 33.83 7.44
N GLN A 199 -2.30 32.57 7.31
CA GLN A 199 -1.41 32.12 6.25
C GLN A 199 -2.13 31.36 5.11
N ASP A 200 -3.47 31.28 5.12
CA ASP A 200 -4.26 30.51 4.16
C ASP A 200 -3.83 29.03 4.04
N ILE A 201 -3.48 28.39 5.19
CA ILE A 201 -3.09 26.97 5.23
C ILE A 201 -4.34 26.11 5.41
N TYR A 202 -4.65 25.27 4.42
CA TYR A 202 -5.82 24.39 4.40
C TYR A 202 -5.46 22.89 4.33
N GLU A 203 -4.18 22.57 4.29
CA GLU A 203 -3.68 21.21 4.23
C GLU A 203 -2.72 20.93 5.38
N VAL A 204 -2.74 19.69 5.85
CA VAL A 204 -1.84 19.22 6.91
C VAL A 204 -0.98 18.05 6.41
N PRO A 205 0.26 17.90 6.92
CA PRO A 205 1.15 16.83 6.52
C PRO A 205 0.62 15.46 7.00
N GLY A 206 0.84 14.42 6.19
CA GLY A 206 0.41 13.06 6.50
C GLY A 206 1.02 12.49 7.79
N GLU A 207 2.18 13.01 8.19
CA GLU A 207 2.89 12.68 9.43
C GLU A 207 2.07 12.96 10.70
N LEU A 208 1.05 13.82 10.62
CA LEU A 208 0.12 14.05 11.73
C LEU A 208 -0.61 12.77 12.17
N THR A 209 -0.68 11.76 11.33
CA THR A 209 -1.19 10.43 11.71
C THR A 209 -0.38 9.76 12.82
N ILE A 210 0.90 10.11 12.98
CA ILE A 210 1.74 9.60 14.09
C ILE A 210 1.15 10.08 15.41
N VAL A 211 0.75 11.35 15.48
CA VAL A 211 0.11 11.96 16.66
C VAL A 211 -1.20 11.24 17.01
N LEU A 212 -1.99 10.86 16.01
CA LEU A 212 -3.21 10.07 16.21
C LEU A 212 -2.92 8.72 16.85
N HIS A 213 -1.96 7.97 16.30
CA HIS A 213 -1.57 6.66 16.83
C HIS A 213 -0.98 6.76 18.24
N GLU A 214 -0.17 7.77 18.53
CA GLU A 214 0.35 8.02 19.88
C GLU A 214 -0.77 8.34 20.88
N ALA A 215 -1.74 9.16 20.50
CA ALA A 215 -2.89 9.49 21.36
C ALA A 215 -3.74 8.25 21.65
N ALA A 216 -4.01 7.44 20.62
CA ALA A 216 -4.74 6.19 20.80
C ALA A 216 -3.99 5.18 21.69
N ALA A 217 -2.66 5.12 21.60
CA ALA A 217 -1.83 4.22 22.38
C ALA A 217 -1.88 4.52 23.90
N VAL A 218 -2.15 5.77 24.29
CA VAL A 218 -2.34 6.16 25.70
C VAL A 218 -3.83 6.19 26.12
N GLY A 219 -4.74 5.68 25.27
CA GLY A 219 -6.14 5.49 25.60
C GLY A 219 -7.05 6.68 25.30
N ASP A 220 -6.61 7.64 24.50
CA ASP A 220 -7.47 8.77 24.08
C ASP A 220 -8.67 8.28 23.28
N GLN A 221 -9.87 8.52 23.78
CA GLN A 221 -11.09 7.96 23.21
C GLN A 221 -11.41 8.52 21.82
N LEU A 222 -11.14 9.79 21.57
CA LEU A 222 -11.38 10.40 20.26
C LEU A 222 -10.43 9.82 19.20
N ALA A 223 -9.16 9.65 19.55
CA ALA A 223 -8.18 9.03 18.67
C ALA A 223 -8.54 7.56 18.36
N ILE A 224 -8.98 6.80 19.38
CA ILE A 224 -9.44 5.42 19.19
C ILE A 224 -10.65 5.37 18.25
N GLN A 225 -11.65 6.24 18.42
CA GLN A 225 -12.84 6.30 17.55
C GLN A 225 -12.47 6.60 16.09
N LEU A 226 -11.51 7.50 15.83
CA LEU A 226 -11.03 7.78 14.47
C LEU A 226 -10.39 6.56 13.83
N LEU A 227 -9.57 5.81 14.58
CA LEU A 227 -8.95 4.58 14.07
C LEU A 227 -9.97 3.45 13.87
N MET A 228 -10.97 3.31 14.76
CA MET A 228 -12.05 2.35 14.59
C MET A 228 -12.88 2.66 13.33
N LYS A 229 -13.24 3.93 13.13
CA LYS A 229 -13.95 4.35 11.91
C LYS A 229 -13.17 4.06 10.64
N THR A 230 -11.86 4.27 10.66
CA THR A 230 -10.99 3.90 9.53
C THR A 230 -11.00 2.39 9.29
N GLY A 231 -11.00 1.58 10.35
CA GLY A 231 -11.14 0.12 10.24
C GLY A 231 -12.47 -0.28 9.61
N GLU A 232 -13.59 0.35 10.01
CA GLU A 232 -14.91 0.12 9.41
C GLU A 232 -14.91 0.44 7.91
N GLU A 233 -14.35 1.57 7.50
CA GLU A 233 -14.28 1.96 6.09
C GLU A 233 -13.48 0.96 5.25
N LEU A 234 -12.34 0.50 5.76
CA LEU A 234 -11.56 -0.56 5.11
C LEU A 234 -12.35 -1.88 5.02
N GLY A 235 -13.11 -2.22 6.08
CA GLY A 235 -13.98 -3.40 6.09
C GLY A 235 -15.14 -3.30 5.10
N ILE A 236 -15.72 -2.10 4.91
CA ILE A 236 -16.73 -1.82 3.89
C ILE A 236 -16.15 -2.05 2.49
N ALA A 237 -14.94 -1.52 2.23
CA ALA A 237 -14.26 -1.71 0.96
C ALA A 237 -13.96 -3.19 0.68
N ALA A 238 -13.48 -3.95 1.69
CA ALA A 238 -13.26 -5.38 1.58
C ALA A 238 -14.55 -6.13 1.21
N ASN A 239 -15.66 -5.86 1.91
CA ASN A 239 -16.95 -6.47 1.62
C ASN A 239 -17.45 -6.16 0.20
N ALA A 240 -17.20 -4.95 -0.29
CA ALA A 240 -17.54 -4.58 -1.65
C ALA A 240 -16.73 -5.38 -2.68
N VAL A 241 -15.42 -5.59 -2.43
CA VAL A 241 -14.57 -6.45 -3.27
C VAL A 241 -15.06 -7.90 -3.24
N ILE A 242 -15.34 -8.47 -2.06
CA ILE A 242 -15.84 -9.85 -1.92
C ILE A 242 -17.14 -10.04 -2.69
N LYS A 243 -18.12 -9.15 -2.50
CA LYS A 243 -19.42 -9.17 -3.20
C LYS A 243 -19.24 -9.09 -4.72
N SER A 244 -18.34 -8.23 -5.18
CA SER A 244 -18.08 -8.07 -6.62
C SER A 244 -17.38 -9.27 -7.24
N LEU A 245 -16.53 -9.98 -6.50
CA LEU A 245 -15.87 -11.21 -6.97
C LEU A 245 -16.81 -12.42 -7.00
N GLY A 246 -17.72 -12.51 -6.05
CA GLY A 246 -18.85 -13.47 -6.04
C GLY A 246 -18.51 -14.95 -5.79
N SER A 247 -17.25 -15.32 -5.60
CA SER A 247 -16.83 -16.73 -5.55
C SER A 247 -15.90 -17.12 -4.41
N PHE A 248 -16.12 -16.53 -3.24
CA PHE A 248 -15.54 -17.03 -2.00
C PHE A 248 -16.57 -17.88 -1.24
N GLU A 249 -16.94 -19.01 -1.83
CA GLU A 249 -17.84 -19.95 -1.15
C GLU A 249 -17.12 -20.61 0.03
N SER A 250 -17.64 -20.37 1.23
CA SER A 250 -17.34 -21.04 2.51
C SER A 250 -15.88 -21.16 2.97
N ASP A 251 -14.92 -20.79 2.18
CA ASP A 251 -13.50 -20.89 2.54
C ASP A 251 -13.05 -19.65 3.32
N ASN A 252 -12.09 -19.85 4.19
CA ASN A 252 -11.42 -18.78 4.92
C ASN A 252 -10.69 -17.85 3.94
N ILE A 253 -11.18 -16.61 3.79
CA ILE A 253 -10.67 -15.64 2.82
C ILE A 253 -9.42 -14.96 3.37
N PRO A 254 -8.26 -15.06 2.72
CA PRO A 254 -7.10 -14.27 3.10
C PRO A 254 -7.37 -12.77 2.88
N VAL A 255 -7.20 -11.97 3.94
CA VAL A 255 -7.27 -10.49 3.88
C VAL A 255 -5.90 -9.93 4.21
N VAL A 256 -5.20 -9.49 3.19
CA VAL A 256 -3.83 -9.00 3.29
C VAL A 256 -3.85 -7.50 3.54
N LEU A 257 -3.18 -7.05 4.59
CA LEU A 257 -3.11 -5.65 5.01
C LEU A 257 -1.74 -5.07 4.70
N ILE A 258 -1.69 -4.07 3.83
CA ILE A 258 -0.45 -3.39 3.43
C ILE A 258 -0.55 -1.87 3.56
N GLY A 259 0.59 -1.20 3.49
CA GLY A 259 0.70 0.24 3.68
C GLY A 259 1.08 0.63 5.11
N SER A 260 1.66 1.82 5.24
CA SER A 260 2.30 2.26 6.49
C SER A 260 1.36 2.33 7.70
N ILE A 261 0.10 2.71 7.50
CA ILE A 261 -0.90 2.78 8.57
C ILE A 261 -1.18 1.38 9.14
N LEU A 262 -1.29 0.37 8.27
CA LEU A 262 -1.57 -1.01 8.67
C LEU A 262 -0.32 -1.77 9.13
N GLN A 263 0.80 -1.63 8.42
CA GLN A 263 2.01 -2.41 8.68
C GLN A 263 2.88 -1.82 9.81
N LYS A 264 2.99 -0.49 9.91
CA LYS A 264 3.77 0.19 10.97
C LYS A 264 2.87 0.58 12.16
N GLY A 265 1.70 1.12 11.89
CA GLY A 265 0.74 1.51 12.92
C GLY A 265 0.22 0.34 13.75
N ARG A 266 -0.13 -0.77 13.11
CA ARG A 266 -0.62 -2.03 13.72
C ARG A 266 -1.61 -1.83 14.87
N ASN A 267 -2.45 -0.80 14.75
CA ASN A 267 -3.38 -0.45 15.83
C ASN A 267 -4.48 -1.50 15.98
N GLN A 268 -4.62 -2.06 17.16
CA GLN A 268 -5.57 -3.14 17.44
C GLN A 268 -7.02 -2.71 17.24
N HIS A 269 -7.40 -1.48 17.62
CA HIS A 269 -8.76 -0.99 17.47
C HIS A 269 -9.16 -0.88 15.99
N LEU A 270 -8.25 -0.39 15.13
CA LEU A 270 -8.45 -0.35 13.69
C LEU A 270 -8.64 -1.76 13.12
N ILE A 271 -7.71 -2.69 13.44
CA ILE A 271 -7.73 -4.06 12.90
C ILE A 271 -8.97 -4.81 13.38
N GLN A 272 -9.35 -4.69 14.65
CA GLN A 272 -10.56 -5.33 15.21
C GLN A 272 -11.82 -4.79 14.54
N SER A 273 -11.92 -3.47 14.36
CA SER A 273 -13.07 -2.83 13.72
C SER A 273 -13.20 -3.27 12.25
N LEU A 274 -12.07 -3.32 11.52
CA LEU A 274 -12.00 -3.85 10.15
C LEU A 274 -12.49 -5.31 10.10
N THR A 275 -11.94 -6.16 10.95
CA THR A 275 -12.29 -7.59 11.01
C THR A 275 -13.76 -7.79 11.32
N ALA A 276 -14.27 -7.13 12.38
CA ALA A 276 -15.68 -7.19 12.76
C ALA A 276 -16.62 -6.73 11.64
N LYS A 277 -16.22 -5.69 10.89
CA LYS A 277 -16.99 -5.19 9.75
C LYS A 277 -17.06 -6.20 8.61
N ILE A 278 -15.98 -6.90 8.30
CA ILE A 278 -15.99 -7.95 7.27
C ILE A 278 -16.84 -9.13 7.72
N GLU A 279 -16.64 -9.60 8.96
CA GLU A 279 -17.35 -10.75 9.53
C GLU A 279 -18.84 -10.50 9.74
N SER A 280 -19.28 -9.23 9.86
CA SER A 280 -20.71 -8.87 9.96
C SER A 280 -21.55 -9.28 8.75
N GLU A 281 -20.91 -9.56 7.62
CA GLU A 281 -21.55 -10.08 6.39
C GLU A 281 -21.43 -11.62 6.27
N ASN A 282 -21.13 -12.31 7.38
CA ASN A 282 -20.97 -13.77 7.49
C ASN A 282 -19.80 -14.35 6.69
N TYR A 283 -18.75 -13.56 6.42
CA TYR A 283 -17.50 -14.07 5.85
C TYR A 283 -16.57 -14.57 6.95
N THR A 284 -15.88 -15.68 6.69
CA THR A 284 -14.75 -16.15 7.50
C THR A 284 -13.46 -15.69 6.87
N ILE A 285 -12.60 -15.02 7.63
CA ILE A 285 -11.39 -14.39 7.12
C ILE A 285 -10.14 -14.76 7.92
N SER A 286 -8.99 -14.67 7.26
CA SER A 286 -7.67 -14.65 7.92
C SER A 286 -6.97 -13.34 7.62
N VAL A 287 -6.76 -12.53 8.64
CA VAL A 287 -6.01 -11.27 8.50
C VAL A 287 -4.51 -11.55 8.45
N ILE A 288 -3.83 -11.05 7.43
CA ILE A 288 -2.40 -11.25 7.18
C ILE A 288 -1.74 -9.88 7.02
N ILE A 289 -0.74 -9.60 7.86
CA ILE A 289 0.11 -8.41 7.72
C ILE A 289 1.49 -8.90 7.30
N PRO A 290 1.85 -8.77 6.01
CA PRO A 290 3.13 -9.30 5.53
C PRO A 290 4.31 -8.52 6.11
N ASP A 291 5.39 -9.25 6.32
CA ASP A 291 6.69 -8.76 6.79
C ASP A 291 7.78 -8.77 5.69
N ILE A 292 7.35 -8.92 4.44
CA ILE A 292 8.19 -8.94 3.24
C ILE A 292 7.99 -7.61 2.48
N GLU A 293 9.05 -7.09 1.85
CA GLU A 293 8.96 -5.88 1.02
C GLU A 293 8.09 -6.13 -0.24
N PRO A 294 7.26 -5.15 -0.68
CA PRO A 294 6.34 -5.31 -1.79
C PRO A 294 6.99 -5.82 -3.09
N VAL A 295 8.19 -5.37 -3.41
CA VAL A 295 8.95 -5.78 -4.61
C VAL A 295 9.11 -7.30 -4.74
N TYR A 296 9.16 -8.04 -3.63
CA TYR A 296 9.18 -9.50 -3.66
C TYR A 296 7.84 -10.12 -4.08
N GLY A 297 6.74 -9.35 -3.98
CA GLY A 297 5.47 -9.70 -4.58
C GLY A 297 5.57 -9.76 -6.10
N SER A 298 6.25 -8.80 -6.73
CA SER A 298 6.58 -8.85 -8.16
C SER A 298 7.47 -10.06 -8.49
N ILE A 299 8.48 -10.37 -7.69
CA ILE A 299 9.28 -11.60 -7.90
C ILE A 299 8.41 -12.85 -7.85
N LEU A 300 7.51 -12.96 -6.85
CA LEU A 300 6.58 -14.09 -6.73
C LEU A 300 5.61 -14.19 -7.91
N LEU A 301 5.11 -13.07 -8.42
CA LEU A 301 4.27 -13.02 -9.63
C LEU A 301 5.05 -13.43 -10.89
N ALA A 302 6.32 -13.04 -10.99
CA ALA A 302 7.21 -13.49 -12.07
C ALA A 302 7.46 -15.01 -11.99
N MET A 303 7.62 -15.56 -10.79
CA MET A 303 7.71 -17.02 -10.56
C MET A 303 6.43 -17.74 -10.98
N ASP A 304 5.26 -17.20 -10.62
CA ASP A 304 3.96 -17.75 -11.03
C ASP A 304 3.83 -17.78 -12.56
N HIS A 305 4.22 -16.69 -13.25
CA HIS A 305 4.21 -16.59 -14.70
C HIS A 305 5.10 -17.67 -15.37
N LEU A 306 6.26 -17.92 -14.82
CA LEU A 306 7.21 -18.94 -15.31
C LEU A 306 6.93 -20.34 -14.77
N SER A 307 5.83 -20.56 -14.03
CA SER A 307 5.47 -21.82 -13.38
C SER A 307 6.59 -22.35 -12.45
N ILE A 308 7.32 -21.46 -11.80
CA ILE A 308 8.32 -21.80 -10.79
C ILE A 308 7.59 -21.98 -9.46
N LYS A 309 7.71 -23.16 -8.88
CA LYS A 309 7.10 -23.46 -7.59
C LYS A 309 7.82 -22.75 -6.46
N THR A 310 7.10 -21.87 -5.76
CA THR A 310 7.61 -21.16 -4.58
C THR A 310 7.70 -22.08 -3.36
N THR A 311 8.70 -21.87 -2.50
CA THR A 311 8.96 -22.66 -1.29
C THR A 311 8.98 -21.75 -0.05
N GLU A 312 8.77 -22.35 1.14
CA GLU A 312 8.87 -21.60 2.40
C GLU A 312 10.29 -21.02 2.62
N GLU A 313 11.31 -21.70 2.12
CA GLU A 313 12.69 -21.21 2.17
C GLU A 313 12.85 -19.89 1.40
N MET A 314 12.23 -19.76 0.21
CA MET A 314 12.23 -18.51 -0.56
C MET A 314 11.55 -17.39 0.22
N TYR A 315 10.38 -17.64 0.83
CA TYR A 315 9.72 -16.64 1.66
C TYR A 315 10.59 -16.25 2.86
N GLN A 316 11.33 -17.18 3.45
CA GLN A 316 12.26 -16.86 4.55
C GLN A 316 13.41 -15.96 4.07
N LYS A 317 13.99 -16.24 2.91
CA LYS A 317 15.02 -15.38 2.31
C LYS A 317 14.50 -13.94 2.11
N PHE A 318 13.29 -13.79 1.57
CA PHE A 318 12.67 -12.47 1.34
C PHE A 318 12.37 -11.71 2.66
N ARG A 319 12.09 -12.40 3.76
CA ARG A 319 11.95 -11.79 5.10
C ARG A 319 13.29 -11.31 5.64
N ASP A 320 14.34 -12.09 5.45
CA ASP A 320 15.67 -11.81 6.00
C ASP A 320 16.30 -10.57 5.33
N GLU A 321 16.02 -10.34 4.05
CA GLU A 321 16.45 -9.16 3.29
C GLU A 321 15.90 -7.82 3.86
N ARG A 322 14.78 -7.84 4.56
CA ARG A 322 14.23 -6.64 5.23
C ARG A 322 15.01 -6.23 6.47
N ARG A 323 15.82 -7.11 7.04
CA ARG A 323 16.55 -6.90 8.30
C ARG A 323 17.93 -6.28 8.10
N THR A 324 18.38 -6.15 6.88
CA THR A 324 19.66 -5.55 6.50
C THR A 324 19.48 -4.13 6.01
#